data_81edd8c5ef8405b2a8cc9e9f0fbf891b
#
_entry.id   81edd8c5ef8405b2a8cc9e9f0fbf891b
#
_cell.length_a   1.000
_cell.length_b   1.000
_cell.length_c   1.000
_cell.angle_alpha   90.00
_cell.angle_beta   90.00
_cell.angle_gamma   90.00
#
_symmetry.space_group_name_H-M   'P 1'
#
loop_
_entity.id
_entity.type
_entity.pdbx_description
1 polymer ?
#
loop_
_entity_poly.entity_id
_entity_poly.type
_entity_poly.pdbx_seq_one_letter_code
_entity_poly.pdbx_strand_id
1 'polypeptide(L)'
;YRPGPMANIPEYIARKHGHSKITYIHNSLENILKETHGIIVYQEQVMKICSDIGGFSLGEADIMRRAMGKKKKKLMASYKVQFVEGAIKNNMNKKQAIEIFELLEKFAEYGFVKSHSTAYAMIAFQTAWLKTYYPTEFLTANISSDINDSDRIIKLILECRRMDIKINIPDINASNTDFKIIDENTIQYGLSAVKNIGEKASDIIVKHREKNGPFKSIFDLAKIEPSINKKVLESLILVGACDSLEQHRSEMYESLDILLNYITKYHKAANSKQESLFGDISLVSSYPSLLSVEDWTKERCLKEEKQLLGFYLSDNPIYQYEQDLEEMTNHKYTNRDTLNLSGIINDVFATIKILS
;
A
#
# COMPACT_ATOMS: atom_id res chain seq x y z
N TYR A 1 0.14 -20.04 -2.98
CA TYR A 1 1.28 -20.34 -3.87
C TYR A 1 2.15 -21.45 -3.28
N ARG A 2 1.84 -22.73 -3.62
CA ARG A 2 2.66 -23.90 -3.25
C ARG A 2 2.86 -24.77 -4.47
N PRO A 3 4.10 -25.23 -4.80
CA PRO A 3 4.43 -25.83 -6.09
C PRO A 3 3.54 -27.02 -6.50
N GLY A 4 3.16 -27.89 -5.57
CA GLY A 4 2.33 -29.07 -5.86
C GLY A 4 0.90 -28.71 -6.29
N PRO A 5 0.08 -28.01 -5.46
CA PRO A 5 -1.28 -27.64 -5.78
C PRO A 5 -1.41 -26.68 -6.97
N MET A 6 -0.40 -25.85 -7.24
CA MET A 6 -0.45 -24.90 -8.37
C MET A 6 -0.60 -25.59 -9.72
N ALA A 7 -0.10 -26.81 -9.88
CA ALA A 7 -0.27 -27.59 -11.11
C ALA A 7 -1.75 -27.88 -11.44
N ASN A 8 -2.64 -27.85 -10.44
CA ASN A 8 -4.07 -28.11 -10.64
C ASN A 8 -4.91 -26.85 -10.88
N ILE A 9 -4.30 -25.65 -10.84
CA ILE A 9 -5.04 -24.39 -11.06
C ILE A 9 -5.75 -24.37 -12.43
N PRO A 10 -5.11 -24.74 -13.57
CA PRO A 10 -5.79 -24.75 -14.85
C PRO A 10 -6.99 -25.67 -14.88
N GLU A 11 -6.85 -26.89 -14.34
CA GLU A 11 -7.94 -27.86 -14.26
C GLU A 11 -9.07 -27.40 -13.33
N TYR A 12 -8.72 -26.81 -12.17
CA TYR A 12 -9.71 -26.23 -11.27
C TYR A 12 -10.53 -25.12 -11.97
N ILE A 13 -9.88 -24.23 -12.70
CA ILE A 13 -10.54 -23.16 -13.46
C ILE A 13 -11.44 -23.76 -14.55
N ALA A 14 -10.93 -24.72 -15.32
CA ALA A 14 -11.68 -25.38 -16.39
C ALA A 14 -12.95 -26.06 -15.86
N ARG A 15 -12.85 -26.79 -14.74
CA ARG A 15 -14.02 -27.44 -14.09
C ARG A 15 -14.99 -26.43 -13.51
N LYS A 16 -14.50 -25.37 -12.87
CA LYS A 16 -15.31 -24.29 -12.30
C LYS A 16 -16.17 -23.60 -13.37
N HIS A 17 -15.62 -23.39 -14.56
CA HIS A 17 -16.31 -22.72 -15.67
C HIS A 17 -17.02 -23.68 -16.63
N GLY A 18 -17.06 -24.98 -16.31
CA GLY A 18 -17.73 -25.97 -17.14
C GLY A 18 -17.01 -26.38 -18.42
N HIS A 19 -15.74 -25.96 -18.60
CA HIS A 19 -14.93 -26.33 -19.75
C HIS A 19 -14.35 -27.73 -19.64
N SER A 20 -14.30 -28.31 -18.43
CA SER A 20 -13.89 -29.68 -18.15
C SER A 20 -14.90 -30.34 -17.24
N LYS A 21 -15.19 -31.66 -17.49
CA LYS A 21 -16.13 -32.43 -16.69
C LYS A 21 -15.52 -32.78 -15.34
N ILE A 22 -16.28 -32.55 -14.25
CA ILE A 22 -15.90 -33.02 -12.92
C ILE A 22 -16.04 -34.53 -12.86
N THR A 23 -14.94 -35.22 -12.52
CA THR A 23 -14.89 -36.66 -12.37
C THR A 23 -14.31 -37.02 -11.01
N TYR A 24 -14.80 -38.12 -10.44
CA TYR A 24 -14.33 -38.67 -9.16
C TYR A 24 -13.82 -40.09 -9.37
N ILE A 25 -12.76 -40.48 -8.71
CA ILE A 25 -12.23 -41.85 -8.70
C ILE A 25 -13.28 -42.82 -8.14
N HIS A 26 -14.04 -42.36 -7.15
CA HIS A 26 -15.16 -43.06 -6.57
C HIS A 26 -16.25 -42.10 -6.10
N ASN A 27 -17.52 -42.48 -6.17
CA ASN A 27 -18.65 -41.62 -5.84
C ASN A 27 -18.61 -41.05 -4.40
N SER A 28 -18.02 -41.79 -3.45
CA SER A 28 -17.87 -41.33 -2.06
C SER A 28 -17.03 -40.04 -1.93
N LEU A 29 -16.20 -39.72 -2.91
CA LEU A 29 -15.44 -38.47 -2.95
C LEU A 29 -16.28 -37.26 -3.30
N GLU A 30 -17.44 -37.43 -3.94
CA GLU A 30 -18.26 -36.31 -4.37
C GLU A 30 -18.65 -35.40 -3.21
N ASN A 31 -19.17 -35.97 -2.12
CA ASN A 31 -19.60 -35.19 -0.95
C ASN A 31 -18.46 -34.42 -0.27
N ILE A 32 -17.21 -34.86 -0.45
CA ILE A 32 -16.04 -34.25 0.16
C ILE A 32 -15.41 -33.16 -0.77
N LEU A 33 -15.42 -33.47 -2.09
CA LEU A 33 -14.69 -32.67 -3.07
C LEU A 33 -15.57 -31.77 -3.96
N LYS A 34 -16.90 -31.84 -3.79
CA LYS A 34 -17.85 -31.06 -4.61
C LYS A 34 -17.55 -29.56 -4.57
N GLU A 35 -17.27 -29.02 -3.40
CA GLU A 35 -16.98 -27.59 -3.21
C GLU A 35 -15.69 -27.13 -3.93
N THR A 36 -14.79 -28.05 -4.21
CA THR A 36 -13.50 -27.80 -4.89
C THR A 36 -13.44 -28.45 -6.28
N HIS A 37 -14.59 -28.66 -6.89
CA HIS A 37 -14.74 -29.20 -8.25
C HIS A 37 -13.98 -30.52 -8.48
N GLY A 38 -13.95 -31.40 -7.47
CA GLY A 38 -13.31 -32.72 -7.54
C GLY A 38 -11.80 -32.70 -7.31
N ILE A 39 -11.23 -31.58 -6.87
CA ILE A 39 -9.78 -31.44 -6.60
C ILE A 39 -9.56 -31.32 -5.09
N ILE A 40 -8.58 -32.04 -4.56
CA ILE A 40 -8.16 -31.88 -3.16
C ILE A 40 -7.40 -30.56 -3.02
N VAL A 41 -7.90 -29.67 -2.17
CA VAL A 41 -7.31 -28.36 -1.87
C VAL A 41 -6.98 -28.24 -0.38
N TYR A 42 -7.88 -28.70 0.48
CA TYR A 42 -7.83 -28.49 1.92
C TYR A 42 -7.33 -29.70 2.69
N GLN A 43 -6.60 -29.45 3.78
CA GLN A 43 -6.16 -30.48 4.73
C GLN A 43 -7.34 -31.24 5.33
N GLU A 44 -8.44 -30.54 5.59
CA GLU A 44 -9.68 -31.11 6.10
C GLU A 44 -10.31 -32.11 5.13
N GLN A 45 -10.18 -31.91 3.83
CA GLN A 45 -10.61 -32.89 2.83
C GLN A 45 -9.76 -34.15 2.89
N VAL A 46 -8.45 -34.02 3.04
CA VAL A 46 -7.54 -35.18 3.24
C VAL A 46 -7.96 -35.97 4.47
N MET A 47 -8.16 -35.32 5.62
CA MET A 47 -8.57 -35.95 6.86
C MET A 47 -9.94 -36.63 6.71
N LYS A 48 -10.89 -35.99 6.04
CA LYS A 48 -12.23 -36.51 5.81
C LYS A 48 -12.21 -37.75 4.88
N ILE A 49 -11.40 -37.72 3.83
CA ILE A 49 -11.18 -38.90 2.96
C ILE A 49 -10.60 -40.06 3.75
N CYS A 50 -9.61 -39.79 4.60
CA CYS A 50 -9.00 -40.81 5.47
C CYS A 50 -10.02 -41.39 6.44
N SER A 51 -10.89 -40.57 7.01
CA SER A 51 -11.92 -41.01 7.94
C SER A 51 -13.07 -41.77 7.23
N ASP A 52 -13.72 -41.14 6.25
CA ASP A 52 -14.94 -41.65 5.63
C ASP A 52 -14.69 -42.86 4.72
N ILE A 53 -13.52 -42.93 4.08
CA ILE A 53 -13.14 -44.01 3.17
C ILE A 53 -12.22 -45.02 3.86
N GLY A 54 -11.16 -44.54 4.51
CA GLY A 54 -10.15 -45.41 5.14
C GLY A 54 -10.56 -45.95 6.51
N GLY A 55 -11.64 -45.41 7.11
CA GLY A 55 -12.11 -45.85 8.43
C GLY A 55 -11.26 -45.35 9.60
N PHE A 56 -10.40 -44.33 9.42
CA PHE A 56 -9.64 -43.75 10.49
C PHE A 56 -10.49 -42.81 11.34
N SER A 57 -10.22 -42.74 12.63
CA SER A 57 -10.68 -41.61 13.44
C SER A 57 -10.10 -40.30 12.95
N LEU A 58 -10.73 -39.16 13.22
CA LEU A 58 -10.20 -37.85 12.82
C LEU A 58 -8.81 -37.56 13.41
N GLY A 59 -8.56 -38.05 14.64
CA GLY A 59 -7.24 -37.93 15.28
C GLY A 59 -6.16 -38.72 14.55
N GLU A 60 -6.44 -39.97 14.17
CA GLU A 60 -5.53 -40.81 13.38
C GLU A 60 -5.31 -40.24 11.98
N ALA A 61 -6.37 -39.69 11.35
CA ALA A 61 -6.28 -39.03 10.06
C ALA A 61 -5.37 -37.80 10.10
N ASP A 62 -5.39 -37.01 11.17
CA ASP A 62 -4.46 -35.87 11.34
C ASP A 62 -3.00 -36.34 11.55
N ILE A 63 -2.80 -37.40 12.35
CA ILE A 63 -1.47 -37.99 12.53
C ILE A 63 -0.92 -38.50 11.19
N MET A 64 -1.78 -39.21 10.41
CA MET A 64 -1.42 -39.71 9.10
C MET A 64 -1.06 -38.58 8.13
N ARG A 65 -1.89 -37.52 8.06
CA ARG A 65 -1.61 -36.32 7.26
C ARG A 65 -0.25 -35.68 7.60
N ARG A 66 0.04 -35.56 8.90
CA ARG A 66 1.35 -35.02 9.35
C ARG A 66 2.53 -35.93 8.99
N ALA A 67 2.31 -37.26 9.01
CA ALA A 67 3.29 -38.24 8.60
C ALA A 67 3.59 -38.16 7.10
N MET A 68 2.55 -37.98 6.29
CA MET A 68 2.65 -37.75 4.85
C MET A 68 3.52 -36.50 4.56
N GLY A 69 3.24 -35.37 5.20
CA GLY A 69 4.00 -34.14 5.04
C GLY A 69 5.49 -34.26 5.44
N LYS A 70 5.80 -35.17 6.36
CA LYS A 70 7.20 -35.44 6.81
C LYS A 70 7.90 -36.54 5.99
N LYS A 71 7.28 -37.11 4.96
CA LYS A 71 7.80 -38.14 4.06
C LYS A 71 8.41 -39.39 4.80
N LYS A 72 7.76 -39.80 5.90
CA LYS A 72 8.19 -40.97 6.68
C LYS A 72 7.84 -42.30 5.98
N LYS A 73 8.64 -42.75 5.01
CA LYS A 73 8.34 -43.86 4.09
C LYS A 73 7.82 -45.12 4.79
N LYS A 74 8.48 -45.60 5.91
CA LYS A 74 8.03 -46.79 6.62
C LYS A 74 6.64 -46.67 7.22
N LEU A 75 6.33 -45.49 7.79
CA LEU A 75 5.03 -45.21 8.39
C LEU A 75 3.95 -45.06 7.31
N MET A 76 4.30 -44.45 6.17
CA MET A 76 3.42 -44.33 5.02
C MET A 76 3.00 -45.67 4.43
N ALA A 77 3.91 -46.63 4.33
CA ALA A 77 3.59 -47.99 3.88
C ALA A 77 2.57 -48.68 4.81
N SER A 78 2.70 -48.51 6.13
CA SER A 78 1.73 -49.04 7.11
C SER A 78 0.34 -48.37 6.95
N TYR A 79 0.30 -47.03 6.84
CA TYR A 79 -0.96 -46.32 6.63
C TYR A 79 -1.65 -46.68 5.29
N LYS A 80 -0.83 -46.91 4.23
CA LYS A 80 -1.39 -47.35 2.93
C LYS A 80 -2.15 -48.67 3.08
N VAL A 81 -1.55 -49.67 3.79
CA VAL A 81 -2.21 -50.96 4.04
C VAL A 81 -3.51 -50.76 4.82
N GLN A 82 -3.47 -50.02 5.94
CA GLN A 82 -4.63 -49.75 6.78
C GLN A 82 -5.75 -49.03 6.01
N PHE A 83 -5.39 -47.99 5.21
CA PHE A 83 -6.34 -47.26 4.40
C PHE A 83 -7.03 -48.15 3.37
N VAL A 84 -6.26 -48.97 2.66
CA VAL A 84 -6.79 -49.89 1.64
C VAL A 84 -7.71 -50.96 2.26
N GLU A 85 -7.35 -51.51 3.41
CA GLU A 85 -8.17 -52.46 4.14
C GLU A 85 -9.47 -51.82 4.62
N GLY A 86 -9.42 -50.61 5.16
CA GLY A 86 -10.59 -49.82 5.57
C GLY A 86 -11.52 -49.52 4.39
N ALA A 87 -10.95 -49.09 3.26
CA ALA A 87 -11.71 -48.80 2.04
C ALA A 87 -12.40 -50.05 1.47
N ILE A 88 -11.75 -51.19 1.49
CA ILE A 88 -12.33 -52.46 1.05
C ILE A 88 -13.51 -52.86 1.97
N LYS A 89 -13.38 -52.69 3.29
CA LYS A 89 -14.49 -52.89 4.24
C LYS A 89 -15.69 -52.00 3.95
N ASN A 90 -15.43 -50.79 3.39
CA ASN A 90 -16.47 -49.87 2.94
C ASN A 90 -16.88 -50.09 1.47
N ASN A 91 -16.75 -51.31 0.97
CA ASN A 91 -17.17 -51.77 -0.37
C ASN A 91 -16.46 -51.07 -1.54
N MET A 92 -15.24 -50.56 -1.34
CA MET A 92 -14.46 -49.98 -2.42
C MET A 92 -13.54 -51.01 -3.08
N ASN A 93 -13.35 -50.89 -4.39
CA ASN A 93 -12.41 -51.71 -5.14
C ASN A 93 -10.99 -51.40 -4.70
N LYS A 94 -10.14 -52.45 -4.51
CA LYS A 94 -8.75 -52.33 -4.11
C LYS A 94 -7.94 -51.36 -4.99
N LYS A 95 -8.18 -51.41 -6.31
CA LYS A 95 -7.48 -50.54 -7.26
C LYS A 95 -7.81 -49.07 -7.00
N GLN A 96 -9.08 -48.74 -6.83
CA GLN A 96 -9.54 -47.38 -6.52
C GLN A 96 -9.02 -46.90 -5.16
N ALA A 97 -9.00 -47.77 -4.14
CA ALA A 97 -8.47 -47.43 -2.83
C ALA A 97 -6.98 -47.08 -2.90
N ILE A 98 -6.18 -47.79 -3.67
CA ILE A 98 -4.77 -47.49 -3.89
C ILE A 98 -4.61 -46.16 -4.60
N GLU A 99 -5.36 -45.93 -5.66
CA GLU A 99 -5.33 -44.68 -6.43
C GLU A 99 -5.68 -43.45 -5.58
N ILE A 100 -6.72 -43.59 -4.73
CA ILE A 100 -7.07 -42.50 -3.77
C ILE A 100 -5.97 -42.26 -2.78
N PHE A 101 -5.34 -43.31 -2.23
CA PHE A 101 -4.23 -43.14 -1.27
C PHE A 101 -3.04 -42.44 -1.92
N GLU A 102 -2.68 -42.78 -3.14
CA GLU A 102 -1.60 -42.14 -3.89
C GLU A 102 -1.91 -40.66 -4.19
N LEU A 103 -3.19 -40.35 -4.45
CA LEU A 103 -3.66 -38.97 -4.57
C LEU A 103 -3.50 -38.20 -3.24
N LEU A 104 -3.86 -38.82 -2.11
CA LEU A 104 -3.68 -38.25 -0.77
C LEU A 104 -2.20 -38.01 -0.44
N GLU A 105 -1.34 -38.98 -0.74
CA GLU A 105 0.11 -38.87 -0.51
C GLU A 105 0.72 -37.70 -1.26
N LYS A 106 0.27 -37.48 -2.51
CA LYS A 106 0.70 -36.34 -3.33
C LYS A 106 0.26 -34.98 -2.76
N PHE A 107 -0.94 -34.93 -2.13
CA PHE A 107 -1.54 -33.68 -1.66
C PHE A 107 -1.36 -33.38 -0.18
N ALA A 108 -1.13 -34.38 0.67
CA ALA A 108 -1.06 -34.19 2.12
C ALA A 108 0.08 -33.28 2.58
N GLU A 109 1.15 -33.17 1.80
CA GLU A 109 2.27 -32.25 2.06
C GLU A 109 1.87 -30.77 1.82
N TYR A 110 0.93 -30.53 0.93
CA TYR A 110 0.64 -29.19 0.38
C TYR A 110 -0.76 -28.67 0.68
N GLY A 111 -1.61 -29.47 1.33
CA GLY A 111 -2.98 -29.08 1.65
C GLY A 111 -3.04 -27.78 2.46
N PHE A 112 -4.02 -26.92 2.15
CA PHE A 112 -4.22 -25.65 2.84
C PHE A 112 -5.24 -25.80 3.96
N VAL A 113 -5.10 -25.06 5.05
CA VAL A 113 -6.08 -25.10 6.16
C VAL A 113 -7.33 -24.31 5.76
N LYS A 114 -8.49 -24.97 5.73
CA LYS A 114 -9.75 -24.39 5.27
C LYS A 114 -10.23 -23.25 6.16
N SER A 115 -10.11 -23.38 7.48
CA SER A 115 -10.47 -22.33 8.44
C SER A 115 -9.66 -21.06 8.23
N HIS A 116 -8.35 -21.19 7.99
CA HIS A 116 -7.50 -20.07 7.64
C HIS A 116 -7.94 -19.41 6.33
N SER A 117 -8.19 -20.21 5.29
CA SER A 117 -8.69 -19.70 4.00
C SER A 117 -10.00 -18.94 4.14
N THR A 118 -10.93 -19.46 4.95
CA THR A 118 -12.24 -18.83 5.18
C THR A 118 -12.10 -17.47 5.86
N ALA A 119 -11.26 -17.39 6.90
CA ALA A 119 -11.00 -16.12 7.58
C ALA A 119 -10.42 -15.06 6.64
N TYR A 120 -9.42 -15.43 5.84
CA TYR A 120 -8.83 -14.50 4.86
C TYR A 120 -9.77 -14.17 3.70
N ALA A 121 -10.61 -15.11 3.27
CA ALA A 121 -11.62 -14.85 2.25
C ALA A 121 -12.64 -13.81 2.72
N MET A 122 -13.03 -13.84 4.00
CA MET A 122 -13.90 -12.82 4.59
C MET A 122 -13.26 -11.45 4.54
N ILE A 123 -12.00 -11.32 4.97
CA ILE A 123 -11.25 -10.05 4.91
C ILE A 123 -11.10 -9.58 3.46
N ALA A 124 -10.74 -10.49 2.54
CA ALA A 124 -10.60 -10.17 1.13
C ALA A 124 -11.91 -9.64 0.52
N PHE A 125 -13.04 -10.26 0.87
CA PHE A 125 -14.35 -9.80 0.46
C PHE A 125 -14.67 -8.40 1.04
N GLN A 126 -14.46 -8.20 2.35
CA GLN A 126 -14.72 -6.93 3.01
C GLN A 126 -13.87 -5.80 2.40
N THR A 127 -12.58 -6.05 2.17
CA THR A 127 -11.69 -5.04 1.56
C THR A 127 -12.05 -4.76 0.10
N ALA A 128 -12.45 -5.77 -0.66
CA ALA A 128 -12.93 -5.59 -2.04
C ALA A 128 -14.25 -4.80 -2.07
N TRP A 129 -15.16 -5.08 -1.13
CA TRP A 129 -16.43 -4.35 -1.00
C TRP A 129 -16.20 -2.88 -0.62
N LEU A 130 -15.35 -2.62 0.39
CA LEU A 130 -14.99 -1.26 0.80
C LEU A 130 -14.35 -0.49 -0.36
N LYS A 131 -13.41 -1.11 -1.07
CA LYS A 131 -12.77 -0.47 -2.23
C LYS A 131 -13.76 -0.16 -3.36
N THR A 132 -14.81 -0.95 -3.52
CA THR A 132 -15.82 -0.76 -4.58
C THR A 132 -16.81 0.35 -4.24
N TYR A 133 -17.28 0.40 -3.00
CA TYR A 133 -18.36 1.30 -2.60
C TYR A 133 -17.87 2.55 -1.85
N TYR A 134 -16.67 2.52 -1.27
CA TYR A 134 -16.04 3.61 -0.52
C TYR A 134 -14.55 3.72 -0.88
N PRO A 135 -14.23 3.96 -2.18
CA PRO A 135 -12.86 3.90 -2.66
C PRO A 135 -11.96 4.96 -2.03
N THR A 136 -12.46 6.17 -1.85
CA THR A 136 -11.70 7.29 -1.28
C THR A 136 -11.34 7.04 0.18
N GLU A 137 -12.31 6.59 0.98
CA GLU A 137 -12.10 6.23 2.38
C GLU A 137 -11.15 5.04 2.53
N PHE A 138 -11.37 4.01 1.69
CA PHE A 138 -10.54 2.81 1.71
C PHE A 138 -9.08 3.12 1.35
N LEU A 139 -8.85 3.90 0.30
CA LEU A 139 -7.49 4.26 -0.12
C LEU A 139 -6.84 5.23 0.87
N THR A 140 -7.56 6.22 1.40
CA THR A 140 -7.05 7.12 2.44
C THR A 140 -6.59 6.36 3.68
N ALA A 141 -7.40 5.42 4.17
CA ALA A 141 -7.05 4.59 5.31
C ALA A 141 -5.81 3.73 5.06
N ASN A 142 -5.69 3.14 3.86
CA ASN A 142 -4.50 2.37 3.49
C ASN A 142 -3.24 3.22 3.38
N ILE A 143 -3.32 4.40 2.74
CA ILE A 143 -2.19 5.32 2.62
C ILE A 143 -1.73 5.79 4.02
N SER A 144 -2.67 6.14 4.89
CA SER A 144 -2.35 6.58 6.26
C SER A 144 -1.74 5.45 7.09
N SER A 145 -2.19 4.20 6.91
CA SER A 145 -1.62 3.04 7.60
C SER A 145 -0.17 2.75 7.17
N ASP A 146 0.15 2.99 5.92
CA ASP A 146 1.46 2.71 5.31
C ASP A 146 2.34 3.98 5.22
N ILE A 147 2.08 5.01 6.05
CA ILE A 147 2.69 6.36 5.95
C ILE A 147 4.23 6.35 5.98
N ASN A 148 4.83 5.34 6.60
CA ASN A 148 6.29 5.17 6.68
C ASN A 148 6.88 4.31 5.54
N ASP A 149 6.06 3.80 4.63
CA ASP A 149 6.48 2.99 3.48
C ASP A 149 6.24 3.75 2.17
N SER A 150 7.25 4.50 1.74
CA SER A 150 7.18 5.34 0.53
C SER A 150 6.83 4.52 -0.73
N ASP A 151 7.35 3.31 -0.88
CA ASP A 151 7.06 2.47 -2.06
C ASP A 151 5.60 2.02 -2.07
N ARG A 152 5.05 1.78 -0.90
CA ARG A 152 3.64 1.41 -0.74
C ARG A 152 2.73 2.60 -1.01
N ILE A 153 3.07 3.78 -0.48
CA ILE A 153 2.34 5.03 -0.74
C ILE A 153 2.28 5.31 -2.24
N ILE A 154 3.40 5.22 -2.96
CA ILE A 154 3.43 5.42 -4.43
C ILE A 154 2.42 4.52 -5.13
N LYS A 155 2.39 3.22 -4.82
CA LYS A 155 1.44 2.27 -5.41
C LYS A 155 -0.01 2.63 -5.12
N LEU A 156 -0.31 3.07 -3.91
CA LEU A 156 -1.67 3.47 -3.52
C LEU A 156 -2.09 4.77 -4.19
N ILE A 157 -1.18 5.73 -4.36
CA ILE A 157 -1.44 6.99 -5.09
C ILE A 157 -1.70 6.71 -6.57
N LEU A 158 -0.93 5.80 -7.19
CA LEU A 158 -1.21 5.36 -8.56
C LEU A 158 -2.59 4.71 -8.68
N GLU A 159 -3.00 3.96 -7.66
CA GLU A 159 -4.34 3.37 -7.61
C GLU A 159 -5.43 4.44 -7.44
N CYS A 160 -5.20 5.49 -6.63
CA CYS A 160 -6.10 6.64 -6.53
C CYS A 160 -6.30 7.29 -7.90
N ARG A 161 -5.22 7.58 -8.63
CA ARG A 161 -5.28 8.15 -9.98
C ARG A 161 -6.07 7.27 -10.96
N ARG A 162 -5.87 5.94 -10.89
CA ARG A 162 -6.61 4.97 -11.72
C ARG A 162 -8.12 4.95 -11.43
N MET A 163 -8.51 5.34 -10.23
CA MET A 163 -9.90 5.42 -9.79
C MET A 163 -10.47 6.85 -9.83
N ASP A 164 -9.79 7.77 -10.53
CA ASP A 164 -10.15 9.19 -10.66
C ASP A 164 -10.27 9.92 -9.31
N ILE A 165 -9.51 9.48 -8.31
CA ILE A 165 -9.41 10.13 -7.01
C ILE A 165 -8.22 11.08 -7.04
N LYS A 166 -8.51 12.37 -6.86
CA LYS A 166 -7.52 13.44 -6.83
C LYS A 166 -6.79 13.46 -5.49
N ILE A 167 -5.48 13.68 -5.53
CA ILE A 167 -4.69 13.93 -4.33
C ILE A 167 -4.12 15.34 -4.43
N ASN A 168 -4.50 16.18 -3.49
CA ASN A 168 -3.97 17.54 -3.39
C ASN A 168 -2.56 17.51 -2.81
N ILE A 169 -1.71 18.44 -3.24
CA ILE A 169 -0.37 18.62 -2.68
C ILE A 169 -0.43 18.95 -1.19
N PRO A 170 0.64 18.68 -0.42
CA PRO A 170 0.73 19.15 0.97
C PRO A 170 0.51 20.67 1.03
N ASP A 171 -0.23 21.12 2.03
CA ASP A 171 -0.49 22.54 2.26
C ASP A 171 -0.56 22.82 3.76
N ILE A 172 0.19 23.82 4.22
CA ILE A 172 0.30 24.16 5.63
C ILE A 172 -1.04 24.60 6.25
N ASN A 173 -1.93 25.16 5.42
CA ASN A 173 -3.25 25.63 5.83
C ASN A 173 -4.39 24.61 5.62
N ALA A 174 -4.18 23.58 4.78
CA ALA A 174 -5.22 22.60 4.46
C ALA A 174 -4.90 21.20 5.01
N SER A 175 -3.63 20.78 4.99
CA SER A 175 -3.22 19.43 5.39
C SER A 175 -3.34 19.19 6.89
N ASN A 176 -3.67 17.95 7.24
CA ASN A 176 -3.54 17.45 8.62
C ASN A 176 -2.20 16.69 8.76
N THR A 177 -1.96 16.12 9.96
CA THR A 177 -0.83 15.21 10.18
C THR A 177 -0.90 14.05 9.22
N ASP A 178 -2.04 13.34 9.18
CA ASP A 178 -2.33 12.24 8.26
C ASP A 178 -3.09 12.72 7.03
N PHE A 179 -3.26 11.84 6.06
CA PHE A 179 -4.11 12.09 4.90
C PHE A 179 -5.56 12.32 5.32
N LYS A 180 -6.23 13.26 4.65
CA LYS A 180 -7.59 13.67 4.97
C LYS A 180 -8.47 13.65 3.74
N ILE A 181 -9.68 13.14 3.87
CA ILE A 181 -10.70 13.22 2.83
C ILE A 181 -11.29 14.63 2.84
N ILE A 182 -11.32 15.26 1.67
CA ILE A 182 -11.91 16.58 1.47
C ILE A 182 -13.34 16.44 0.94
N ASP A 183 -13.51 15.57 -0.03
CA ASP A 183 -14.79 15.23 -0.66
C ASP A 183 -14.77 13.78 -1.19
N GLU A 184 -15.81 13.35 -1.88
CA GLU A 184 -15.99 11.98 -2.39
C GLU A 184 -14.83 11.51 -3.26
N ASN A 185 -14.13 12.41 -3.96
CA ASN A 185 -13.07 12.08 -4.91
C ASN A 185 -11.76 12.84 -4.66
N THR A 186 -11.59 13.47 -3.48
CA THR A 186 -10.41 14.29 -3.20
C THR A 186 -9.81 13.96 -1.84
N ILE A 187 -8.51 13.67 -1.83
CA ILE A 187 -7.70 13.42 -0.65
C ILE A 187 -6.67 14.54 -0.51
N GLN A 188 -6.54 15.12 0.67
CA GLN A 188 -5.48 16.05 1.02
C GLN A 188 -4.26 15.28 1.53
N TYR A 189 -3.08 15.59 1.00
CA TYR A 189 -1.83 14.96 1.42
C TYR A 189 -1.49 15.30 2.87
N GLY A 190 -1.10 14.29 3.68
CA GLY A 190 -0.72 14.47 5.07
C GLY A 190 0.69 15.04 5.23
N LEU A 191 0.89 15.98 6.16
CA LEU A 191 2.20 16.60 6.38
C LEU A 191 3.26 15.60 6.87
N SER A 192 2.88 14.61 7.68
CA SER A 192 3.82 13.62 8.24
C SER A 192 4.37 12.64 7.20
N ALA A 193 3.70 12.50 6.05
CA ALA A 193 4.16 11.70 4.92
C ALA A 193 5.24 12.41 4.06
N VAL A 194 5.49 13.69 4.29
CA VAL A 194 6.57 14.43 3.64
C VAL A 194 7.89 14.11 4.33
N LYS A 195 8.91 13.75 3.57
CA LYS A 195 10.24 13.44 4.10
C LYS A 195 10.76 14.60 4.96
N ASN A 196 11.33 14.27 6.11
CA ASN A 196 11.84 15.17 7.13
C ASN A 196 10.75 15.90 7.96
N ILE A 197 9.47 15.75 7.64
CA ILE A 197 8.37 16.30 8.43
C ILE A 197 7.76 15.14 9.20
N GLY A 198 8.24 14.90 10.42
CA GLY A 198 7.72 13.82 11.26
C GLY A 198 6.39 14.19 11.91
N GLU A 199 5.71 13.19 12.47
CA GLU A 199 4.41 13.31 13.14
C GLU A 199 4.36 14.45 14.17
N LYS A 200 5.40 14.57 15.03
CA LYS A 200 5.47 15.64 16.04
C LYS A 200 5.46 17.05 15.43
N ALA A 201 6.23 17.27 14.37
CA ALA A 201 6.28 18.57 13.71
C ALA A 201 4.96 18.90 13.02
N SER A 202 4.36 17.92 12.34
CA SER A 202 3.04 18.04 11.71
C SER A 202 1.96 18.38 12.72
N ASP A 203 1.91 17.66 13.84
CA ASP A 203 0.94 17.89 14.93
C ASP A 203 1.04 19.29 15.52
N ILE A 204 2.24 19.79 15.73
CA ILE A 204 2.47 21.13 16.27
C ILE A 204 1.94 22.19 15.28
N ILE A 205 2.22 22.03 13.98
CA ILE A 205 1.74 22.93 12.93
C ILE A 205 0.20 22.92 12.88
N VAL A 206 -0.41 21.74 12.84
CA VAL A 206 -1.86 21.58 12.78
C VAL A 206 -2.55 22.18 14.00
N LYS A 207 -2.08 21.85 15.22
CA LYS A 207 -2.62 22.39 16.47
C LYS A 207 -2.48 23.91 16.57
N HIS A 208 -1.35 24.45 16.09
CA HIS A 208 -1.15 25.91 16.08
C HIS A 208 -2.18 26.58 15.17
N ARG A 209 -2.37 26.05 13.96
CA ARG A 209 -3.37 26.54 12.99
C ARG A 209 -4.81 26.46 13.54
N GLU A 210 -5.17 25.35 14.15
CA GLU A 210 -6.51 25.16 14.74
C GLU A 210 -6.80 26.16 15.85
N LYS A 211 -5.78 26.50 16.66
CA LYS A 211 -5.92 27.44 17.77
C LYS A 211 -5.88 28.89 17.34
N ASN A 212 -5.04 29.26 16.36
CA ASN A 212 -4.70 30.64 16.06
C ASN A 212 -5.21 31.11 14.67
N GLY A 213 -5.82 30.20 13.90
CA GLY A 213 -6.26 30.45 12.53
C GLY A 213 -5.16 30.15 11.49
N PRO A 214 -5.46 30.31 10.20
CA PRO A 214 -4.55 30.01 9.11
C PRO A 214 -3.32 30.92 9.11
N PHE A 215 -2.20 30.36 8.68
CA PHE A 215 -0.96 31.10 8.45
C PHE A 215 -1.16 32.05 7.25
N LYS A 216 -0.70 33.29 7.39
CA LYS A 216 -0.76 34.31 6.34
C LYS A 216 0.60 34.63 5.74
N SER A 217 1.67 34.31 6.47
CA SER A 217 3.05 34.51 6.06
C SER A 217 3.93 33.39 6.57
N ILE A 218 5.03 33.12 5.89
CA ILE A 218 6.06 32.18 6.36
C ILE A 218 6.59 32.56 7.75
N PHE A 219 6.58 33.85 8.11
CA PHE A 219 6.98 34.31 9.43
C PHE A 219 6.01 33.95 10.55
N ASP A 220 4.77 33.58 10.25
CA ASP A 220 3.84 33.06 11.27
C ASP A 220 4.32 31.74 11.87
N LEU A 221 5.15 30.99 11.16
CA LEU A 221 5.79 29.78 11.68
C LEU A 221 6.71 30.06 12.89
N ALA A 222 7.18 31.30 13.05
CA ALA A 222 7.94 31.72 14.23
C ALA A 222 7.11 31.69 15.53
N LYS A 223 5.77 31.75 15.42
CA LYS A 223 4.85 31.75 16.57
C LYS A 223 4.55 30.34 17.09
N ILE A 224 5.04 29.31 16.40
CA ILE A 224 4.83 27.88 16.78
C ILE A 224 5.77 27.52 17.93
N GLU A 225 5.21 26.90 18.97
CA GLU A 225 5.94 26.36 20.11
C GLU A 225 5.64 24.87 20.34
N PRO A 226 6.68 24.03 20.51
CA PRO A 226 8.11 24.33 20.36
C PRO A 226 8.48 24.67 18.91
N SER A 227 9.56 25.46 18.74
CA SER A 227 9.97 25.96 17.42
C SER A 227 10.29 24.81 16.45
N ILE A 228 9.92 25.02 15.19
CA ILE A 228 10.20 24.10 14.10
C ILE A 228 11.67 24.22 13.69
N ASN A 229 12.34 23.10 13.44
CA ASN A 229 13.75 23.12 13.03
C ASN A 229 13.93 23.52 11.55
N LYS A 230 15.15 23.94 11.19
CA LYS A 230 15.50 24.37 9.82
C LYS A 230 15.11 23.35 8.76
N LYS A 231 15.36 22.06 9.01
CA LYS A 231 15.11 21.00 8.04
C LYS A 231 13.62 20.79 7.74
N VAL A 232 12.75 20.97 8.73
CA VAL A 232 11.30 20.93 8.55
C VAL A 232 10.84 22.13 7.72
N LEU A 233 11.35 23.36 8.04
CA LEU A 233 11.03 24.57 7.28
C LEU A 233 11.45 24.44 5.81
N GLU A 234 12.67 24.00 5.55
CA GLU A 234 13.15 23.71 4.20
C GLU A 234 12.23 22.74 3.47
N SER A 235 11.85 21.62 4.12
CA SER A 235 11.01 20.60 3.49
C SER A 235 9.60 21.10 3.21
N LEU A 236 9.01 21.95 4.08
CA LEU A 236 7.71 22.58 3.85
C LEU A 236 7.73 23.48 2.62
N ILE A 237 8.79 24.31 2.48
CA ILE A 237 8.95 25.21 1.33
C ILE A 237 9.18 24.41 0.06
N LEU A 238 10.15 23.50 0.07
CA LEU A 238 10.57 22.72 -1.09
C LEU A 238 9.45 21.85 -1.67
N VAL A 239 8.60 21.26 -0.81
CA VAL A 239 7.46 20.44 -1.26
C VAL A 239 6.27 21.26 -1.75
N GLY A 240 6.29 22.58 -1.52
CA GLY A 240 5.20 23.49 -1.88
C GLY A 240 4.10 23.60 -0.83
N ALA A 241 4.32 23.09 0.38
CA ALA A 241 3.33 23.20 1.45
C ALA A 241 3.05 24.65 1.90
N CYS A 242 3.91 25.59 1.52
CA CYS A 242 3.76 27.01 1.82
C CYS A 242 3.24 27.86 0.64
N ASP A 243 2.87 27.24 -0.49
CA ASP A 243 2.44 27.99 -1.69
C ASP A 243 1.15 28.80 -1.48
N SER A 244 0.34 28.42 -0.50
CA SER A 244 -0.87 29.18 -0.11
C SER A 244 -0.58 30.49 0.65
N LEU A 245 0.69 30.83 0.90
CA LEU A 245 1.11 31.99 1.67
C LEU A 245 1.38 33.26 0.82
N GLU A 246 0.97 33.29 -0.43
CA GLU A 246 1.16 34.43 -1.36
C GLU A 246 2.62 34.83 -1.62
N GLN A 247 3.59 33.96 -1.32
CA GLN A 247 5.01 34.18 -1.47
C GLN A 247 5.64 33.11 -2.35
N HIS A 248 6.61 33.47 -3.20
CA HIS A 248 7.25 32.49 -4.08
C HIS A 248 8.16 31.54 -3.31
N ARG A 249 8.20 30.27 -3.70
CA ARG A 249 9.08 29.26 -3.08
C ARG A 249 10.54 29.70 -3.06
N SER A 250 10.98 30.30 -4.16
CA SER A 250 12.36 30.84 -4.31
C SER A 250 12.68 31.88 -3.24
N GLU A 251 11.80 32.85 -3.03
CA GLU A 251 11.97 33.92 -2.05
C GLU A 251 11.98 33.35 -0.62
N MET A 252 11.03 32.45 -0.30
CA MET A 252 10.96 31.80 1.01
C MET A 252 12.22 30.98 1.30
N TYR A 253 12.69 30.22 0.31
CA TYR A 253 13.88 29.37 0.46
C TYR A 253 15.18 30.17 0.62
N GLU A 254 15.41 31.13 -0.23
CA GLU A 254 16.62 31.99 -0.14
C GLU A 254 16.62 32.89 1.11
N SER A 255 15.43 33.13 1.70
CA SER A 255 15.29 33.91 2.95
C SER A 255 15.29 33.04 4.21
N LEU A 256 15.61 31.75 4.14
CA LEU A 256 15.60 30.86 5.31
C LEU A 256 16.42 31.36 6.50
N ASP A 257 17.59 31.98 6.26
CA ASP A 257 18.40 32.50 7.34
C ASP A 257 17.76 33.75 8.00
N ILE A 258 17.06 34.58 7.22
CA ILE A 258 16.25 35.68 7.75
C ILE A 258 15.13 35.14 8.62
N LEU A 259 14.43 34.11 8.15
CA LEU A 259 13.34 33.44 8.89
C LEU A 259 13.86 32.83 10.20
N LEU A 260 14.95 32.09 10.18
CA LEU A 260 15.56 31.49 11.37
C LEU A 260 16.03 32.53 12.40
N ASN A 261 16.60 33.62 11.93
CA ASN A 261 16.95 34.75 12.80
C ASN A 261 15.71 35.40 13.42
N TYR A 262 14.65 35.56 12.64
CA TYR A 262 13.37 36.08 13.16
C TYR A 262 12.76 35.15 14.19
N ILE A 263 12.70 33.83 13.95
CA ILE A 263 12.22 32.81 14.89
C ILE A 263 13.01 32.91 16.21
N THR A 264 14.35 32.98 16.11
CA THR A 264 15.21 33.07 17.28
C THR A 264 14.96 34.34 18.11
N LYS A 265 14.78 35.48 17.44
CA LYS A 265 14.48 36.78 18.11
C LYS A 265 13.08 36.73 18.75
N TYR A 266 12.07 36.18 18.04
CA TYR A 266 10.72 36.05 18.54
C TYR A 266 10.67 35.23 19.85
N HIS A 267 11.27 34.03 19.86
CA HIS A 267 11.30 33.18 21.05
C HIS A 267 12.13 33.78 22.19
N LYS A 268 13.21 34.49 21.90
CA LYS A 268 13.95 35.22 22.95
C LYS A 268 13.11 36.32 23.58
N ALA A 269 12.38 37.10 22.79
CA ALA A 269 11.48 38.13 23.28
C ALA A 269 10.31 37.54 24.10
N ALA A 270 9.70 36.46 23.62
CA ALA A 270 8.62 35.80 24.33
C ALA A 270 9.06 35.17 25.67
N ASN A 271 10.29 34.69 25.76
CA ASN A 271 10.84 34.05 26.97
C ASN A 271 11.51 35.06 27.93
N SER A 272 11.76 36.30 27.51
CA SER A 272 12.29 37.34 28.38
C SER A 272 11.17 37.82 29.32
N LYS A 273 11.22 37.41 30.59
CA LYS A 273 10.34 37.90 31.68
C LYS A 273 10.61 39.35 32.08
N GLN A 274 11.42 40.07 31.35
CA GLN A 274 11.65 41.49 31.57
C GLN A 274 10.44 42.25 31.03
N GLU A 275 9.60 42.76 31.95
CA GLU A 275 8.69 43.85 31.62
C GLU A 275 9.50 44.99 31.04
N SER A 276 9.54 45.09 29.72
CA SER A 276 10.07 46.24 29.06
C SER A 276 9.19 47.41 29.39
N LEU A 277 9.79 48.51 29.88
CA LEU A 277 9.13 49.75 30.29
C LEU A 277 8.31 50.38 29.11
N PHE A 278 8.41 49.83 27.90
CA PHE A 278 7.80 50.30 26.67
C PHE A 278 7.03 49.19 25.87
N GLY A 279 6.55 48.16 26.52
CA GLY A 279 5.65 47.18 25.88
C GLY A 279 6.21 46.49 24.62
N ASP A 280 7.37 45.85 24.73
CA ASP A 280 8.18 45.38 23.61
C ASP A 280 7.73 44.19 22.80
N ILE A 281 6.44 43.81 22.87
CA ILE A 281 5.82 42.97 21.81
C ILE A 281 5.68 43.78 20.51
N SER A 282 5.68 45.10 20.56
CA SER A 282 5.60 45.99 19.38
C SER A 282 6.87 46.03 18.52
N LEU A 283 8.03 45.60 19.02
CA LEU A 283 9.29 45.60 18.24
C LEU A 283 9.41 44.38 17.28
N VAL A 284 8.52 43.40 17.38
CA VAL A 284 8.45 42.25 16.45
C VAL A 284 7.21 42.34 15.58
N SER A 285 6.52 43.49 15.53
CA SER A 285 5.21 43.67 14.86
C SER A 285 5.30 43.80 13.34
N SER A 286 6.46 43.99 12.76
CA SER A 286 6.66 44.00 11.30
C SER A 286 7.50 42.80 10.89
N TYR A 287 6.98 42.00 9.95
CA TYR A 287 7.78 40.93 9.35
C TYR A 287 8.96 41.52 8.56
N PRO A 288 10.13 40.89 8.60
CA PRO A 288 11.22 41.26 7.71
C PRO A 288 10.80 41.05 6.24
N SER A 289 11.40 41.83 5.34
CA SER A 289 11.22 41.60 3.91
C SER A 289 11.99 40.34 3.50
N LEU A 290 11.36 39.49 2.65
CA LEU A 290 12.06 38.41 1.98
C LEU A 290 13.01 38.94 0.92
N LEU A 291 14.01 38.14 0.55
CA LEU A 291 14.89 38.45 -0.56
C LEU A 291 14.07 38.35 -1.87
N SER A 292 14.13 39.43 -2.67
CA SER A 292 13.54 39.39 -4.00
C SER A 292 14.46 38.61 -4.95
N VAL A 293 14.02 37.49 -5.41
CA VAL A 293 14.75 36.58 -6.31
C VAL A 293 13.85 36.11 -7.43
N GLU A 294 14.44 35.69 -8.55
CA GLU A 294 13.69 35.12 -9.67
C GLU A 294 12.99 33.82 -9.24
N ASP A 295 11.76 33.63 -9.71
CA ASP A 295 10.99 32.44 -9.36
C ASP A 295 11.61 31.17 -9.96
N TRP A 296 11.40 30.05 -9.27
CA TRP A 296 11.92 28.78 -9.76
C TRP A 296 11.15 28.29 -10.97
N THR A 297 11.88 27.64 -11.88
CA THR A 297 11.25 26.93 -12.98
C THR A 297 10.37 25.80 -12.45
N LYS A 298 9.29 25.48 -13.18
CA LYS A 298 8.39 24.37 -12.87
C LYS A 298 9.16 23.04 -12.72
N GLU A 299 10.18 22.83 -13.56
CA GLU A 299 11.03 21.63 -13.50
C GLU A 299 11.78 21.53 -12.15
N ARG A 300 12.31 22.63 -11.65
CA ARG A 300 12.96 22.68 -10.32
C ARG A 300 11.97 22.34 -9.22
N CYS A 301 10.78 22.93 -9.23
CA CYS A 301 9.74 22.65 -8.25
C CYS A 301 9.35 21.16 -8.23
N LEU A 302 9.14 20.57 -9.39
CA LEU A 302 8.82 19.14 -9.54
C LEU A 302 9.95 18.22 -9.06
N LYS A 303 11.21 18.61 -9.30
CA LYS A 303 12.37 17.85 -8.82
C LYS A 303 12.44 17.82 -7.30
N GLU A 304 12.24 18.97 -6.64
CA GLU A 304 12.23 19.07 -5.18
C GLU A 304 11.03 18.30 -4.58
N GLU A 305 9.86 18.41 -5.18
CA GLU A 305 8.69 17.64 -4.81
C GLU A 305 9.00 16.14 -4.84
N LYS A 306 9.57 15.63 -5.94
CA LYS A 306 9.94 14.22 -6.09
C LYS A 306 10.95 13.76 -5.03
N GLN A 307 11.91 14.59 -4.65
CA GLN A 307 12.90 14.26 -3.61
C GLN A 307 12.25 14.06 -2.24
N LEU A 308 11.20 14.82 -1.94
CA LEU A 308 10.52 14.82 -0.64
C LEU A 308 9.33 13.85 -0.55
N LEU A 309 8.63 13.63 -1.66
CA LEU A 309 7.48 12.71 -1.72
C LEU A 309 7.86 11.33 -2.27
N GLY A 310 8.95 11.23 -3.05
CA GLY A 310 9.37 10.01 -3.75
C GLY A 310 8.78 9.87 -5.16
N PHE A 311 7.85 10.73 -5.55
CA PHE A 311 7.18 10.72 -6.86
C PHE A 311 6.71 12.14 -7.23
N TYR A 312 6.27 12.32 -8.48
CA TYR A 312 5.67 13.55 -8.96
C TYR A 312 4.17 13.57 -8.62
N LEU A 313 3.73 14.52 -7.79
CA LEU A 313 2.34 14.65 -7.35
C LEU A 313 1.59 15.73 -8.12
N SER A 314 2.12 16.96 -8.18
CA SER A 314 1.44 18.13 -8.76
C SER A 314 1.37 18.06 -10.29
N ASP A 315 2.42 17.59 -10.95
CA ASP A 315 2.51 17.41 -12.39
C ASP A 315 3.58 16.36 -12.73
N ASN A 316 3.67 15.94 -13.99
CA ASN A 316 4.70 15.00 -14.44
C ASN A 316 5.48 15.61 -15.61
N PRO A 317 6.83 15.68 -15.54
CA PRO A 317 7.65 16.19 -16.64
C PRO A 317 7.44 15.50 -18.00
N ILE A 318 6.88 14.28 -17.99
CA ILE A 318 6.57 13.54 -19.21
C ILE A 318 5.40 14.15 -19.98
N TYR A 319 4.45 14.81 -19.30
CA TYR A 319 3.26 15.36 -19.95
C TYR A 319 3.57 16.46 -20.97
N GLN A 320 4.70 17.15 -20.84
CA GLN A 320 5.15 18.10 -21.86
C GLN A 320 5.49 17.44 -23.21
N TYR A 321 5.73 16.13 -23.23
CA TYR A 321 6.05 15.34 -24.42
C TYR A 321 4.86 14.48 -24.87
N GLU A 322 3.68 14.67 -24.32
CA GLU A 322 2.50 13.82 -24.58
C GLU A 322 2.12 13.84 -26.06
N GLN A 323 2.14 15.01 -26.72
CA GLN A 323 1.89 15.15 -28.15
C GLN A 323 2.93 14.42 -29.01
N ASP A 324 4.22 14.58 -28.69
CA ASP A 324 5.31 13.92 -29.41
C ASP A 324 5.21 12.38 -29.27
N LEU A 325 4.81 11.91 -28.10
CA LEU A 325 4.61 10.48 -27.82
C LEU A 325 3.37 9.92 -28.52
N GLU A 326 2.28 10.68 -28.61
CA GLU A 326 1.07 10.30 -29.35
C GLU A 326 1.36 10.21 -30.87
N GLU A 327 2.14 11.16 -31.43
CA GLU A 327 2.53 11.15 -32.82
C GLU A 327 3.46 9.97 -33.16
N MET A 328 4.40 9.62 -32.27
CA MET A 328 5.34 8.51 -32.45
C MET A 328 4.69 7.13 -32.40
N THR A 329 3.60 6.97 -31.68
CA THR A 329 3.04 5.64 -31.39
C THR A 329 1.71 5.35 -32.05
N ASN A 330 1.09 6.33 -32.71
CA ASN A 330 -0.28 6.24 -33.28
C ASN A 330 -1.35 5.78 -32.30
N HIS A 331 -1.09 5.88 -30.99
CA HIS A 331 -2.02 5.53 -29.92
C HIS A 331 -2.32 6.74 -29.03
N LYS A 332 -3.60 7.03 -28.81
CA LYS A 332 -4.00 7.91 -27.72
C LYS A 332 -3.67 7.22 -26.39
N TYR A 333 -2.74 7.80 -25.65
CA TYR A 333 -2.42 7.32 -24.30
C TYR A 333 -3.57 7.60 -23.37
N THR A 334 -4.12 6.55 -22.81
CA THR A 334 -4.97 6.66 -21.63
C THR A 334 -4.07 6.81 -20.39
N ASN A 335 -4.60 7.34 -19.29
CA ASN A 335 -3.88 7.41 -17.99
C ASN A 335 -3.25 6.07 -17.56
N ARG A 336 -3.66 4.96 -18.17
CA ARG A 336 -3.14 3.61 -17.95
C ARG A 336 -1.80 3.38 -18.65
N ASP A 337 -1.63 3.98 -19.82
CA ASP A 337 -0.45 3.75 -20.68
C ASP A 337 0.72 4.64 -20.25
N THR A 338 0.47 5.84 -19.75
CA THR A 338 1.48 6.74 -19.16
C THR A 338 2.16 6.12 -17.94
N LEU A 339 1.47 5.29 -17.17
CA LEU A 339 2.05 4.59 -16.03
C LEU A 339 3.03 3.47 -16.44
N ASN A 340 2.75 2.78 -17.54
CA ASN A 340 3.65 1.79 -18.11
C ASN A 340 4.84 2.43 -18.83
N LEU A 341 4.61 3.56 -19.52
CA LEU A 341 5.66 4.29 -20.20
C LEU A 341 6.64 4.97 -19.26
N SER A 342 6.21 5.44 -18.08
CA SER A 342 7.15 5.98 -17.08
C SER A 342 8.16 4.93 -16.60
N GLY A 343 7.78 3.66 -16.53
CA GLY A 343 8.68 2.55 -16.32
C GLY A 343 9.61 2.32 -17.52
N ILE A 344 9.06 2.23 -18.73
CA ILE A 344 9.82 1.99 -19.98
C ILE A 344 10.76 3.15 -20.28
N ILE A 345 10.33 4.40 -20.13
CA ILE A 345 11.17 5.58 -20.38
C ILE A 345 12.28 5.69 -19.33
N ASN A 346 12.02 5.39 -18.04
CA ASN A 346 13.08 5.33 -17.04
C ASN A 346 14.11 4.23 -17.39
N ASP A 347 13.70 3.09 -17.92
CA ASP A 347 14.59 2.02 -18.37
C ASP A 347 15.36 2.44 -19.65
N VAL A 348 14.71 3.15 -20.57
CA VAL A 348 15.35 3.68 -21.79
C VAL A 348 16.36 4.79 -21.44
N PHE A 349 16.02 5.72 -20.54
CA PHE A 349 16.97 6.74 -20.07
C PHE A 349 18.11 6.15 -19.22
N ALA A 350 17.85 5.12 -18.42
CA ALA A 350 18.90 4.38 -17.72
C ALA A 350 19.84 3.68 -18.72
N THR A 351 19.29 3.11 -19.80
CA THR A 351 20.06 2.45 -20.87
C THR A 351 20.87 3.45 -21.68
N ILE A 352 20.31 4.62 -22.03
CA ILE A 352 21.01 5.68 -22.75
C ILE A 352 22.15 6.25 -21.90
N LYS A 353 21.98 6.38 -20.59
CA LYS A 353 23.00 6.86 -19.64
C LYS A 353 24.14 5.87 -19.42
N ILE A 354 23.93 4.58 -19.73
CA ILE A 354 24.96 3.54 -19.70
C ILE A 354 25.75 3.49 -21.02
N LEU A 355 25.16 4.01 -22.11
CA LEU A 355 25.78 4.03 -23.45
C LEU A 355 26.43 5.38 -23.81
N SER A 356 26.29 6.42 -23.00
CA SER A 356 26.96 7.72 -23.08
C SER A 356 28.05 7.83 -22.01
#